data_0172332a8b506c5e7c4d6d3f933d7d8a
#
_entry.id   0172332a8b506c5e7c4d6d3f933d7d8a
#
_cell.length_a   1.000
_cell.length_b   1.000
_cell.length_c   1.000
_cell.angle_alpha   90.00
_cell.angle_beta   90.00
_cell.angle_gamma   90.00
#
_symmetry.space_group_name_H-M   'P 1'
#
loop_
_entity.id
_entity.type
_entity.pdbx_description
1 polymer ?
#
loop_
_entity_poly.entity_id
_entity_poly.type
_entity_poly.pdbx_seq_one_letter_code
_entity_poly.pdbx_strand_id
1 'polypeptide(L)'
;VANNQSEKTLLRQCPRNSELLQQQRQLGDQTASSTLQLSANKQGGALLLIFVKSGASCFEQLQMAAKLWKIAADHRAERIALSTHGFDSIESHALLNSLLAAVLAGSAALPTYKSKHTTQPLKVISLQQGSANDFATTLATHAGNHLARWLTTLPPNVLDCGNYRHTLQQLAKQESWQAEFLTLAALKKHKADAFLAVARANAHSNAGIMRLRYHSKTNKRKQRHTLALVGKGICFDTGGINLKPHKSMVDMHTDMQGSAVALGTLLALSRLKVPFDIECWLALTENEIGPNAYRPQEVITAANGVTIQVVHSDAEGRMALADTLTLAARNNPNLILDFATLTGACVGALTERMSGAFSNRPQLRDAIELAGRNSGERVWSFPMDSDFDSDLDSPIADIMQCTMDGKGDHILAARFLNRFVPETIPWIHIDLSSGSKTGGLAHIPTEITGFGVRWAVDFFKQHSFN
;
A
#
# COMPACT_ATOMS: atom_id res chain seq x y z
N VAL A 1 4.29 2.31 27.50
CA VAL A 1 5.01 1.04 27.23
C VAL A 1 6.24 0.98 28.10
N ALA A 2 6.52 -0.14 28.71
CA ALA A 2 7.67 -0.32 29.61
C ALA A 2 8.47 -1.58 29.28
N ASN A 3 9.78 -1.52 29.55
CA ASN A 3 10.67 -2.68 29.46
C ASN A 3 10.44 -3.61 30.66
N ASN A 4 10.42 -4.91 30.44
CA ASN A 4 10.27 -5.92 31.50
C ASN A 4 11.29 -5.80 32.64
N GLN A 5 12.53 -5.35 32.33
CA GLN A 5 13.58 -5.16 33.34
C GLN A 5 13.29 -3.99 34.31
N SER A 6 12.52 -2.99 33.85
CA SER A 6 12.16 -1.81 34.63
C SER A 6 10.83 -1.95 35.38
N GLU A 7 10.17 -3.09 35.22
CA GLU A 7 8.80 -3.36 35.67
C GLU A 7 8.55 -2.99 37.13
N LYS A 8 9.35 -3.54 38.05
CA LYS A 8 9.18 -3.32 39.48
C LYS A 8 9.39 -1.85 39.90
N THR A 9 10.37 -1.19 39.28
CA THR A 9 10.69 0.22 39.58
C THR A 9 9.60 1.14 39.04
N LEU A 10 9.13 0.92 37.83
CA LEU A 10 8.09 1.71 37.20
C LEU A 10 6.76 1.58 37.93
N LEU A 11 6.36 0.35 38.28
CA LEU A 11 5.13 0.10 39.02
C LEU A 11 5.11 0.78 40.37
N ARG A 12 6.27 0.93 41.05
CA ARG A 12 6.39 1.67 42.30
C ARG A 12 6.24 3.18 42.13
N GLN A 13 6.56 3.73 40.95
CA GLN A 13 6.48 5.16 40.65
C GLN A 13 5.11 5.57 40.10
N CYS A 14 4.29 4.63 39.65
CA CYS A 14 2.97 4.91 39.10
C CYS A 14 1.98 5.30 40.21
N PRO A 15 1.08 6.26 39.95
CA PRO A 15 -0.10 6.45 40.81
C PRO A 15 -0.89 5.14 40.95
N ARG A 16 -1.35 4.80 42.16
CA ARG A 16 -2.10 3.56 42.45
C ARG A 16 -1.30 2.29 42.17
N ASN A 17 0.00 2.32 42.49
CA ASN A 17 0.95 1.21 42.28
C ASN A 17 0.49 -0.12 42.89
N SER A 18 -0.26 -0.08 44.02
CA SER A 18 -0.80 -1.27 44.68
C SER A 18 -1.76 -2.06 43.79
N GLU A 19 -2.62 -1.38 43.05
CA GLU A 19 -3.58 -2.01 42.14
C GLU A 19 -2.87 -2.59 40.89
N LEU A 20 -1.88 -1.88 40.34
CA LEU A 20 -1.05 -2.39 39.25
C LEU A 20 -0.29 -3.64 39.65
N LEU A 21 0.32 -3.62 40.86
CA LEU A 21 1.04 -4.79 41.39
C LEU A 21 0.09 -5.97 41.65
N GLN A 22 -1.13 -5.71 42.08
CA GLN A 22 -2.14 -6.75 42.24
C GLN A 22 -2.55 -7.37 40.91
N GLN A 23 -2.84 -6.55 39.89
CA GLN A 23 -3.14 -7.03 38.52
C GLN A 23 -1.98 -7.83 37.95
N GLN A 24 -0.74 -7.36 38.10
CA GLN A 24 0.47 -8.06 37.66
C GLN A 24 0.58 -9.45 38.32
N ARG A 25 0.37 -9.55 39.65
CA ARG A 25 0.42 -10.83 40.37
C ARG A 25 -0.66 -11.81 39.88
N GLN A 26 -1.84 -11.32 39.50
CA GLN A 26 -2.93 -12.15 38.94
C GLN A 26 -2.61 -12.69 37.55
N LEU A 27 -1.82 -11.95 36.74
CA LEU A 27 -1.43 -12.35 35.38
C LEU A 27 -0.24 -13.31 35.37
N GLY A 28 0.58 -13.36 36.45
CA GLY A 28 1.75 -14.25 36.56
C GLY A 28 2.71 -14.12 35.36
N ASP A 29 3.16 -15.25 34.83
CA ASP A 29 4.09 -15.29 33.68
C ASP A 29 3.51 -14.79 32.35
N GLN A 30 2.20 -14.53 32.29
CA GLN A 30 1.55 -13.94 31.10
C GLN A 30 1.72 -12.41 31.04
N THR A 31 2.39 -11.79 31.97
CA THR A 31 2.59 -10.32 32.05
C THR A 31 3.25 -9.75 30.79
N ALA A 32 4.16 -10.49 30.16
CA ALA A 32 4.91 -10.03 28.97
C ALA A 32 4.03 -9.75 27.71
N SER A 33 2.76 -10.18 27.68
CA SER A 33 1.83 -9.97 26.57
C SER A 33 0.50 -9.33 26.99
N SER A 34 0.32 -9.10 28.30
CA SER A 34 -0.94 -8.60 28.85
C SER A 34 -0.90 -7.09 29.07
N THR A 35 -2.02 -6.44 28.84
CA THR A 35 -2.18 -5.01 29.09
C THR A 35 -2.76 -4.82 30.49
N LEU A 36 -2.04 -4.08 31.33
CA LEU A 36 -2.56 -3.61 32.62
C LEU A 36 -3.39 -2.36 32.38
N GLN A 37 -4.58 -2.31 32.98
CA GLN A 37 -5.49 -1.20 32.85
C GLN A 37 -5.87 -0.65 34.21
N LEU A 38 -5.71 0.64 34.40
CA LEU A 38 -6.20 1.37 35.58
C LEU A 38 -7.14 2.48 35.17
N SER A 39 -8.26 2.57 35.86
CA SER A 39 -9.08 3.79 35.86
C SER A 39 -8.30 4.89 36.57
N ALA A 40 -7.92 5.94 35.86
CA ALA A 40 -6.86 6.83 36.32
C ALA A 40 -7.33 7.85 37.34
N ASN A 41 -8.54 8.36 37.30
CA ASN A 41 -9.00 9.40 38.22
C ASN A 41 -10.52 9.59 38.23
N LYS A 42 -11.01 10.46 39.14
CA LYS A 42 -12.42 10.87 39.20
C LYS A 42 -12.92 11.61 37.95
N GLN A 43 -12.02 11.95 37.01
CA GLN A 43 -12.30 12.67 35.77
C GLN A 43 -12.40 11.73 34.53
N GLY A 44 -12.39 10.41 34.74
CA GLY A 44 -12.62 9.42 33.66
C GLY A 44 -11.39 9.07 32.80
N GLY A 45 -10.17 9.44 33.22
CA GLY A 45 -8.94 9.03 32.54
C GLY A 45 -8.60 7.57 32.80
N ALA A 46 -7.85 6.93 31.89
CA ALA A 46 -7.30 5.59 32.05
C ALA A 46 -5.79 5.57 31.75
N LEU A 47 -5.06 4.77 32.51
CA LEU A 47 -3.68 4.42 32.22
C LEU A 47 -3.66 3.01 31.65
N LEU A 48 -3.12 2.87 30.43
CA LEU A 48 -2.88 1.58 29.79
C LEU A 48 -1.38 1.32 29.79
N LEU A 49 -0.95 0.21 30.35
CA LEU A 49 0.45 -0.17 30.44
C LEU A 49 0.64 -1.57 29.84
N ILE A 50 1.60 -1.70 28.95
CA ILE A 50 2.05 -2.99 28.40
C ILE A 50 3.56 -3.12 28.57
N PHE A 51 3.99 -4.32 28.92
CA PHE A 51 5.41 -4.66 28.98
C PHE A 51 5.84 -5.29 27.67
N VAL A 52 6.96 -4.83 27.14
CA VAL A 52 7.53 -5.29 25.87
C VAL A 52 8.95 -5.77 26.12
N LYS A 53 9.28 -6.90 25.51
CA LYS A 53 10.64 -7.41 25.50
C LYS A 53 11.50 -6.54 24.58
N SER A 54 12.71 -6.19 25.02
CA SER A 54 13.71 -5.52 24.18
C SER A 54 14.03 -6.37 22.94
N GLY A 55 14.25 -5.72 21.79
CA GLY A 55 14.53 -6.38 20.52
C GLY A 55 13.30 -6.91 19.78
N ALA A 56 12.08 -6.53 20.16
CA ALA A 56 10.86 -6.86 19.41
C ALA A 56 10.93 -6.27 17.98
N SER A 57 10.54 -7.09 16.99
CA SER A 57 10.48 -6.65 15.58
C SER A 57 9.48 -5.50 15.39
N CYS A 58 9.65 -4.72 14.32
CA CYS A 58 8.71 -3.64 13.98
C CYS A 58 7.26 -4.16 13.87
N PHE A 59 7.06 -5.33 13.25
CA PHE A 59 5.74 -5.93 13.13
C PHE A 59 5.11 -6.24 14.50
N GLU A 60 5.89 -6.82 15.44
CA GLU A 60 5.43 -7.09 16.81
C GLU A 60 5.12 -5.81 17.58
N GLN A 61 5.96 -4.78 17.44
CA GLN A 61 5.72 -3.46 18.05
C GLN A 61 4.42 -2.84 17.53
N LEU A 62 4.15 -2.91 16.22
CA LEU A 62 2.92 -2.42 15.60
C LEU A 62 1.69 -3.21 16.07
N GLN A 63 1.78 -4.54 16.18
CA GLN A 63 0.69 -5.37 16.72
C GLN A 63 0.40 -5.05 18.19
N MET A 64 1.43 -4.85 19.00
CA MET A 64 1.29 -4.42 20.39
C MET A 64 0.60 -3.06 20.47
N ALA A 65 1.04 -2.10 19.67
CA ALA A 65 0.45 -0.76 19.60
C ALA A 65 -1.04 -0.81 19.18
N ALA A 66 -1.40 -1.69 18.23
CA ALA A 66 -2.79 -1.92 17.84
C ALA A 66 -3.66 -2.46 19.00
N LYS A 67 -3.13 -3.36 19.83
CA LYS A 67 -3.83 -3.85 21.02
C LYS A 67 -4.12 -2.73 22.01
N LEU A 68 -3.13 -1.87 22.28
CA LEU A 68 -3.31 -0.69 23.15
C LEU A 68 -4.33 0.29 22.59
N TRP A 69 -4.24 0.58 21.27
CA TRP A 69 -5.22 1.44 20.61
C TRP A 69 -6.65 0.90 20.75
N LYS A 70 -6.86 -0.40 20.52
CA LYS A 70 -8.19 -1.02 20.62
C LYS A 70 -8.82 -0.78 21.99
N ILE A 71 -8.05 -0.96 23.07
CA ILE A 71 -8.52 -0.70 24.45
C ILE A 71 -8.78 0.80 24.64
N ALA A 72 -7.86 1.67 24.16
CA ALA A 72 -8.02 3.12 24.30
C ALA A 72 -9.25 3.64 23.54
N ALA A 73 -9.56 3.09 22.39
CA ALA A 73 -10.73 3.45 21.59
C ALA A 73 -12.05 3.13 22.32
N ASP A 74 -12.11 2.02 23.08
CA ASP A 74 -13.28 1.67 23.88
C ASP A 74 -13.57 2.70 24.99
N HIS A 75 -12.53 3.40 25.47
CA HIS A 75 -12.66 4.50 26.42
C HIS A 75 -13.11 5.83 25.80
N ARG A 76 -13.25 5.92 24.47
CA ARG A 76 -13.64 7.13 23.72
C ARG A 76 -12.80 8.36 24.10
N ALA A 77 -11.50 8.17 24.29
CA ALA A 77 -10.59 9.22 24.71
C ALA A 77 -10.47 10.32 23.66
N GLU A 78 -10.69 11.57 24.05
CA GLU A 78 -10.44 12.74 23.18
C GLU A 78 -8.96 13.16 23.16
N ARG A 79 -8.20 12.74 24.18
CA ARG A 79 -6.78 13.07 24.36
C ARG A 79 -6.02 11.82 24.76
N ILE A 80 -4.92 11.56 24.08
CA ILE A 80 -4.03 10.44 24.37
C ILE A 80 -2.61 10.95 24.55
N ALA A 81 -1.94 10.51 25.61
CA ALA A 81 -0.51 10.73 25.83
C ALA A 81 0.24 9.41 25.64
N LEU A 82 1.31 9.44 24.85
CA LEU A 82 2.17 8.29 24.56
C LEU A 82 3.51 8.47 25.23
N SER A 83 3.99 7.43 25.91
CA SER A 83 5.31 7.41 26.55
C SER A 83 5.92 6.01 26.56
N THR A 84 7.23 5.96 26.69
CA THR A 84 8.01 4.73 26.85
C THR A 84 8.91 4.86 28.06
N HIS A 85 9.21 3.73 28.74
CA HIS A 85 10.00 3.74 29.96
C HIS A 85 10.93 2.51 30.00
N GLY A 86 12.20 2.71 30.39
CA GLY A 86 13.17 1.65 30.58
C GLY A 86 13.79 1.12 29.31
N PHE A 87 13.69 1.86 28.21
CA PHE A 87 14.34 1.56 26.92
C PHE A 87 15.46 2.60 26.67
N ASP A 88 16.44 2.23 25.86
CA ASP A 88 17.36 3.22 25.32
C ASP A 88 16.65 4.19 24.36
N SER A 89 17.36 5.20 23.88
CA SER A 89 16.77 6.24 23.02
C SER A 89 16.29 5.71 21.67
N ILE A 90 16.98 4.71 21.10
CA ILE A 90 16.65 4.14 19.79
C ILE A 90 15.40 3.28 19.89
N GLU A 91 15.35 2.35 20.84
CA GLU A 91 14.17 1.50 21.08
C GLU A 91 12.96 2.34 21.50
N SER A 92 13.17 3.33 22.36
CA SER A 92 12.11 4.27 22.77
C SER A 92 11.50 4.98 21.60
N HIS A 93 12.33 5.50 20.68
CA HIS A 93 11.85 6.18 19.47
C HIS A 93 11.09 5.22 18.54
N ALA A 94 11.58 4.00 18.33
CA ALA A 94 10.91 2.99 17.51
C ALA A 94 9.53 2.60 18.08
N LEU A 95 9.42 2.41 19.39
CA LEU A 95 8.17 2.11 20.07
C LEU A 95 7.18 3.27 20.01
N LEU A 96 7.63 4.52 20.21
CA LEU A 96 6.79 5.70 20.06
C LEU A 96 6.28 5.87 18.62
N ASN A 97 7.09 5.60 17.60
CA ASN A 97 6.66 5.55 16.20
C ASN A 97 5.55 4.52 16.00
N SER A 98 5.68 3.33 16.56
CA SER A 98 4.69 2.27 16.45
C SER A 98 3.38 2.62 17.15
N LEU A 99 3.46 3.21 18.36
CA LEU A 99 2.29 3.70 19.10
C LEU A 99 1.57 4.82 18.33
N LEU A 100 2.33 5.81 17.86
CA LEU A 100 1.78 6.92 17.08
C LEU A 100 1.12 6.42 15.80
N ALA A 101 1.77 5.50 15.07
CA ALA A 101 1.20 4.91 13.86
C ALA A 101 -0.15 4.21 14.14
N ALA A 102 -0.25 3.44 15.22
CA ALA A 102 -1.49 2.75 15.59
C ALA A 102 -2.61 3.72 15.97
N VAL A 103 -2.29 4.75 16.76
CA VAL A 103 -3.27 5.78 17.16
C VAL A 103 -3.77 6.55 15.94
N LEU A 104 -2.87 6.98 15.06
CA LEU A 104 -3.22 7.69 13.83
C LEU A 104 -4.08 6.82 12.89
N ALA A 105 -3.68 5.57 12.66
CA ALA A 105 -4.40 4.66 11.77
C ALA A 105 -5.80 4.31 12.30
N GLY A 106 -5.92 4.14 13.61
CA GLY A 106 -7.17 3.74 14.25
C GLY A 106 -8.14 4.89 14.52
N SER A 107 -7.64 6.12 14.69
CA SER A 107 -8.48 7.32 14.85
C SER A 107 -8.90 7.97 13.54
N ALA A 108 -8.26 7.61 12.43
CA ALA A 108 -8.56 8.17 11.11
C ALA A 108 -9.95 7.71 10.61
N ALA A 109 -10.81 8.66 10.29
CA ALA A 109 -12.13 8.37 9.74
C ALA A 109 -12.02 7.87 8.30
N LEU A 110 -12.66 6.74 8.00
CA LEU A 110 -12.85 6.25 6.65
C LEU A 110 -14.27 6.55 6.15
N PRO A 111 -14.51 6.53 4.83
CA PRO A 111 -15.83 6.74 4.26
C PRO A 111 -16.85 5.78 4.85
N THR A 112 -18.02 6.28 5.16
CA THR A 112 -19.14 5.47 5.61
C THR A 112 -20.44 6.14 5.21
N TYR A 113 -21.38 5.32 4.78
CA TYR A 113 -22.70 5.74 4.28
C TYR A 113 -23.81 5.36 5.26
N LYS A 114 -23.45 5.03 6.51
CA LYS A 114 -24.42 4.75 7.56
C LYS A 114 -25.18 6.02 7.96
N SER A 115 -26.48 5.95 8.12
CA SER A 115 -27.33 7.09 8.52
C SER A 115 -27.05 7.62 9.94
N LYS A 116 -26.47 6.80 10.80
CA LYS A 116 -26.09 7.19 12.18
C LYS A 116 -24.59 7.02 12.36
N HIS A 117 -23.90 8.10 12.71
CA HIS A 117 -22.48 8.15 13.04
C HIS A 117 -22.30 8.52 14.49
N THR A 118 -21.47 7.77 15.21
CA THR A 118 -21.15 7.99 16.63
C THR A 118 -19.64 8.06 16.90
N THR A 119 -18.83 8.40 15.93
CA THR A 119 -17.38 8.53 16.16
C THR A 119 -17.09 9.88 16.82
N GLN A 120 -16.61 9.86 18.05
CA GLN A 120 -15.96 11.04 18.62
C GLN A 120 -14.51 11.06 18.12
N PRO A 121 -14.08 12.12 17.42
CA PRO A 121 -12.73 12.19 16.91
C PRO A 121 -11.74 12.40 18.06
N LEU A 122 -10.61 11.71 18.01
CA LEU A 122 -9.45 12.02 18.82
C LEU A 122 -8.97 13.45 18.49
N LYS A 123 -8.84 14.31 19.51
CA LYS A 123 -8.50 15.72 19.31
C LYS A 123 -7.02 16.00 19.50
N VAL A 124 -6.37 15.29 20.43
CA VAL A 124 -5.00 15.56 20.83
C VAL A 124 -4.21 14.27 21.06
N ILE A 125 -3.06 14.19 20.42
CA ILE A 125 -2.04 13.19 20.69
C ILE A 125 -0.83 13.93 21.26
N SER A 126 -0.43 13.59 22.48
CA SER A 126 0.76 14.16 23.12
C SER A 126 1.86 13.10 23.20
N LEU A 127 3.06 13.47 22.82
CA LEU A 127 4.26 12.66 23.00
C LEU A 127 5.04 13.21 24.17
N GLN A 128 5.34 12.38 25.17
CA GLN A 128 6.14 12.82 26.32
C GLN A 128 7.64 12.90 26.03
N GLN A 129 8.06 12.32 24.90
CA GLN A 129 9.46 12.29 24.43
C GLN A 129 9.49 12.62 22.96
N GLY A 130 10.41 13.50 22.55
CA GLY A 130 10.57 13.95 21.16
C GLY A 130 9.63 15.08 20.76
N SER A 131 9.85 15.60 19.57
CA SER A 131 9.06 16.65 18.91
C SER A 131 8.31 16.10 17.69
N ALA A 132 7.35 16.85 17.16
CA ALA A 132 6.63 16.46 15.94
C ALA A 132 7.58 16.20 14.74
N ASN A 133 8.70 16.92 14.66
CA ASN A 133 9.69 16.75 13.60
C ASN A 133 10.38 15.38 13.66
N ASP A 134 10.59 14.83 14.85
CA ASP A 134 11.21 13.52 15.02
C ASP A 134 10.30 12.40 14.47
N PHE A 135 9.00 12.68 14.33
CA PHE A 135 7.98 11.75 13.81
C PHE A 135 7.47 12.10 12.42
N ALA A 136 8.15 13.01 11.70
CA ALA A 136 7.73 13.47 10.37
C ALA A 136 7.51 12.31 9.38
N THR A 137 8.38 11.28 9.42
CA THR A 137 8.22 10.07 8.60
C THR A 137 6.92 9.33 8.91
N THR A 138 6.60 9.13 10.18
CA THR A 138 5.37 8.45 10.61
C THR A 138 4.13 9.24 10.20
N LEU A 139 4.15 10.58 10.34
CA LEU A 139 3.04 11.45 9.94
C LEU A 139 2.82 11.45 8.42
N ALA A 140 3.89 11.54 7.63
CA ALA A 140 3.80 11.49 6.17
C ALA A 140 3.34 10.12 5.66
N THR A 141 3.88 9.04 6.23
CA THR A 141 3.48 7.66 5.93
C THR A 141 2.00 7.43 6.27
N HIS A 142 1.55 7.91 7.43
CA HIS A 142 0.14 7.85 7.81
C HIS A 142 -0.75 8.58 6.80
N ALA A 143 -0.38 9.79 6.39
CA ALA A 143 -1.17 10.54 5.41
C ALA A 143 -1.32 9.79 4.08
N GLY A 144 -0.25 9.19 3.58
CA GLY A 144 -0.28 8.37 2.36
C GLY A 144 -1.08 7.07 2.53
N ASN A 145 -0.88 6.35 3.63
CA ASN A 145 -1.64 5.13 3.93
C ASN A 145 -3.14 5.43 4.14
N HIS A 146 -3.46 6.51 4.85
CA HIS A 146 -4.85 6.91 5.04
C HIS A 146 -5.53 7.26 3.72
N LEU A 147 -4.85 8.00 2.83
CA LEU A 147 -5.35 8.30 1.49
C LEU A 147 -5.63 7.02 0.69
N ALA A 148 -4.70 6.07 0.70
CA ALA A 148 -4.88 4.79 0.01
C ALA A 148 -6.08 4.02 0.55
N ARG A 149 -6.21 3.91 1.87
CA ARG A 149 -7.36 3.26 2.54
C ARG A 149 -8.67 3.98 2.24
N TRP A 150 -8.66 5.31 2.31
CA TRP A 150 -9.84 6.14 2.08
C TRP A 150 -10.40 5.95 0.67
N LEU A 151 -9.53 6.02 -0.35
CA LEU A 151 -9.92 5.79 -1.75
C LEU A 151 -10.48 4.39 -1.97
N THR A 152 -9.80 3.38 -1.45
CA THR A 152 -10.18 1.97 -1.62
C THR A 152 -11.50 1.61 -0.91
N THR A 153 -11.87 2.35 0.15
CA THR A 153 -13.11 2.12 0.89
C THR A 153 -14.34 2.73 0.17
N LEU A 154 -14.13 3.61 -0.82
CA LEU A 154 -15.25 4.23 -1.55
C LEU A 154 -15.97 3.18 -2.41
N PRO A 155 -17.31 3.19 -2.42
CA PRO A 155 -18.07 2.27 -3.26
C PRO A 155 -17.98 2.66 -4.75
N PRO A 156 -18.18 1.71 -5.68
CA PRO A 156 -17.93 1.92 -7.11
C PRO A 156 -18.81 3.00 -7.75
N ASN A 157 -20.00 3.24 -7.23
CA ASN A 157 -20.86 4.35 -7.68
C ASN A 157 -20.38 5.74 -7.20
N VAL A 158 -19.34 5.81 -6.38
CA VAL A 158 -18.71 7.04 -5.90
C VAL A 158 -17.30 7.20 -6.47
N LEU A 159 -16.56 6.10 -6.63
CA LEU A 159 -15.22 6.12 -7.19
C LEU A 159 -15.17 5.36 -8.53
N ASP A 160 -15.86 5.89 -9.54
CA ASP A 160 -15.64 5.53 -10.94
C ASP A 160 -14.38 6.22 -11.51
N CYS A 161 -13.99 5.89 -12.74
CA CYS A 161 -12.80 6.49 -13.37
C CYS A 161 -12.88 8.03 -13.47
N GLY A 162 -14.07 8.60 -13.70
CA GLY A 162 -14.27 10.05 -13.82
C GLY A 162 -14.11 10.79 -12.51
N ASN A 163 -14.75 10.29 -11.46
CA ASN A 163 -14.68 10.84 -10.11
C ASN A 163 -13.26 10.67 -9.54
N TYR A 164 -12.62 9.54 -9.80
CA TYR A 164 -11.23 9.32 -9.40
C TYR A 164 -10.30 10.32 -10.08
N ARG A 165 -10.40 10.48 -11.40
CA ARG A 165 -9.66 11.52 -12.13
C ARG A 165 -9.85 12.90 -11.51
N HIS A 166 -11.09 13.30 -11.19
CA HIS A 166 -11.38 14.59 -10.58
C HIS A 166 -10.71 14.75 -9.21
N THR A 167 -10.80 13.74 -8.36
CA THR A 167 -10.15 13.69 -7.04
C THR A 167 -8.64 13.85 -7.16
N LEU A 168 -8.01 13.16 -8.12
CA LEU A 168 -6.57 13.25 -8.37
C LEU A 168 -6.15 14.66 -8.82
N GLN A 169 -6.96 15.31 -9.68
CA GLN A 169 -6.70 16.69 -10.12
C GLN A 169 -6.82 17.70 -8.96
N GLN A 170 -7.77 17.51 -8.06
CA GLN A 170 -7.91 18.34 -6.86
C GLN A 170 -6.74 18.14 -5.91
N LEU A 171 -6.35 16.90 -5.64
CA LEU A 171 -5.21 16.60 -4.79
C LEU A 171 -3.91 17.17 -5.37
N ALA A 172 -3.71 17.07 -6.69
CA ALA A 172 -2.54 17.64 -7.36
C ALA A 172 -2.43 19.15 -7.15
N LYS A 173 -3.56 19.87 -7.21
CA LYS A 173 -3.59 21.31 -6.89
C LYS A 173 -3.21 21.59 -5.44
N GLN A 174 -3.76 20.82 -4.50
CA GLN A 174 -3.48 20.98 -3.05
C GLN A 174 -2.00 20.75 -2.71
N GLU A 175 -1.40 19.70 -3.29
CA GLU A 175 -0.01 19.31 -3.04
C GLU A 175 0.99 19.98 -4.01
N SER A 176 0.52 20.87 -4.90
CA SER A 176 1.34 21.55 -5.92
C SER A 176 2.07 20.60 -6.88
N TRP A 177 1.43 19.50 -7.26
CA TRP A 177 1.91 18.59 -8.29
C TRP A 177 1.39 19.01 -9.66
N GLN A 178 2.15 18.69 -10.72
CA GLN A 178 1.63 18.77 -12.08
C GLN A 178 0.78 17.53 -12.36
N ALA A 179 -0.36 17.73 -13.02
CA ALA A 179 -1.29 16.65 -13.39
C ALA A 179 -1.56 16.68 -14.90
N GLU A 180 -1.43 15.52 -15.52
CA GLU A 180 -1.74 15.28 -16.93
C GLU A 180 -2.59 14.01 -17.05
N PHE A 181 -3.70 14.08 -17.78
CA PHE A 181 -4.56 12.92 -18.02
C PHE A 181 -4.52 12.52 -19.49
N LEU A 182 -3.99 11.32 -19.75
CA LEU A 182 -4.00 10.73 -21.08
C LEU A 182 -5.35 10.07 -21.32
N THR A 183 -6.20 10.75 -22.10
CA THR A 183 -7.52 10.24 -22.51
C THR A 183 -7.39 9.04 -23.46
N LEU A 184 -8.47 8.29 -23.69
CA LEU A 184 -8.48 7.18 -24.65
C LEU A 184 -7.99 7.62 -26.03
N ALA A 185 -8.36 8.84 -26.47
CA ALA A 185 -7.86 9.39 -27.74
C ALA A 185 -6.34 9.66 -27.73
N ALA A 186 -5.79 10.10 -26.61
CA ALA A 186 -4.35 10.26 -26.45
C ALA A 186 -3.64 8.89 -26.41
N LEU A 187 -4.18 7.93 -25.68
CA LEU A 187 -3.64 6.56 -25.61
C LEU A 187 -3.63 5.87 -26.97
N LYS A 188 -4.65 6.09 -27.80
CA LYS A 188 -4.67 5.61 -29.19
C LYS A 188 -3.51 6.17 -30.02
N LYS A 189 -3.16 7.47 -29.86
CA LYS A 189 -1.99 8.06 -30.51
C LYS A 189 -0.68 7.46 -30.01
N HIS A 190 -0.64 7.02 -28.76
CA HIS A 190 0.52 6.32 -28.18
C HIS A 190 0.57 4.83 -28.51
N LYS A 191 -0.44 4.30 -29.25
CA LYS A 191 -0.60 2.88 -29.59
C LYS A 191 -0.71 2.01 -28.32
N ALA A 192 -1.37 2.50 -27.30
CA ALA A 192 -1.57 1.81 -26.01
C ALA A 192 -2.80 0.89 -26.11
N ASP A 193 -2.76 -0.06 -27.06
CA ASP A 193 -3.95 -0.86 -27.40
C ASP A 193 -4.21 -1.94 -26.33
N ALA A 194 -3.23 -2.32 -25.50
CA ALA A 194 -3.45 -3.22 -24.39
C ALA A 194 -4.34 -2.57 -23.30
N PHE A 195 -4.08 -1.32 -22.93
CA PHE A 195 -4.97 -0.54 -22.06
C PHE A 195 -6.34 -0.32 -22.69
N LEU A 196 -6.36 0.08 -23.98
CA LEU A 196 -7.59 0.37 -24.72
C LEU A 196 -8.50 -0.86 -24.85
N ALA A 197 -7.92 -2.07 -24.95
CA ALA A 197 -8.68 -3.31 -25.00
C ALA A 197 -9.49 -3.54 -23.72
N VAL A 198 -8.91 -3.30 -22.56
CA VAL A 198 -9.61 -3.37 -21.27
C VAL A 198 -10.69 -2.29 -21.18
N ALA A 199 -10.36 -1.05 -21.54
CA ALA A 199 -11.21 0.11 -21.37
C ALA A 199 -12.40 0.17 -22.35
N ARG A 200 -12.39 -0.58 -23.45
CA ARG A 200 -13.39 -0.42 -24.54
C ARG A 200 -14.78 -0.89 -24.20
N ALA A 201 -14.95 -1.66 -23.09
CA ALA A 201 -16.26 -2.09 -22.61
C ALA A 201 -16.85 -1.15 -21.54
N ASN A 202 -16.08 -0.17 -21.06
CA ASN A 202 -16.58 0.76 -20.04
C ASN A 202 -17.81 1.50 -20.51
N ALA A 203 -18.79 1.65 -19.63
CA ALA A 203 -20.04 2.37 -19.91
C ALA A 203 -19.80 3.84 -20.28
N HIS A 204 -18.73 4.43 -19.74
CA HIS A 204 -18.33 5.82 -19.99
C HIS A 204 -16.91 5.87 -20.55
N SER A 205 -16.68 6.76 -21.54
CA SER A 205 -15.35 6.97 -22.14
C SER A 205 -14.45 7.85 -21.25
N ASN A 206 -14.45 7.61 -19.93
CA ASN A 206 -13.74 8.40 -18.93
C ASN A 206 -12.46 7.70 -18.39
N ALA A 207 -12.16 6.49 -18.86
CA ALA A 207 -10.93 5.79 -18.58
C ALA A 207 -9.71 6.50 -19.18
N GLY A 208 -8.54 6.24 -18.63
CA GLY A 208 -7.28 6.78 -19.10
C GLY A 208 -6.16 6.64 -18.08
N ILE A 209 -5.00 7.18 -18.40
CA ILE A 209 -3.83 7.14 -17.51
C ILE A 209 -3.63 8.54 -16.94
N MET A 210 -3.64 8.64 -15.59
CA MET A 210 -3.27 9.87 -14.88
C MET A 210 -1.76 9.87 -14.62
N ARG A 211 -1.08 10.93 -15.02
CA ARG A 211 0.31 11.19 -14.68
C ARG A 211 0.40 12.36 -13.74
N LEU A 212 0.92 12.15 -12.52
CA LEU A 212 1.19 13.17 -11.51
C LEU A 212 2.70 13.34 -11.36
N ARG A 213 3.18 14.59 -11.24
CA ARG A 213 4.61 14.87 -11.13
C ARG A 213 4.91 15.75 -9.92
N TYR A 214 5.78 15.24 -9.05
CA TYR A 214 6.43 15.99 -7.99
C TYR A 214 7.84 16.35 -8.42
N HIS A 215 8.17 17.64 -8.38
CA HIS A 215 9.51 18.15 -8.64
C HIS A 215 10.20 18.54 -7.34
N SER A 216 11.29 17.86 -7.02
CA SER A 216 12.08 18.16 -5.84
C SER A 216 12.83 19.48 -5.99
N LYS A 217 12.69 20.36 -5.00
CA LYS A 217 13.41 21.63 -4.94
C LYS A 217 14.92 21.44 -4.67
N THR A 218 15.29 20.29 -4.12
CA THR A 218 16.68 19.96 -3.75
C THR A 218 17.41 19.16 -4.81
N ASN A 219 16.70 18.69 -5.84
CA ASN A 219 17.30 17.94 -6.96
C ASN A 219 18.05 18.89 -7.91
N LYS A 220 19.22 19.38 -7.47
CA LYS A 220 20.06 20.38 -8.19
C LYS A 220 21.13 19.74 -9.10
N ARG A 221 21.18 18.41 -9.21
CA ARG A 221 22.19 17.71 -10.01
C ARG A 221 21.97 17.99 -11.51
N LYS A 222 23.06 17.98 -12.31
CA LYS A 222 22.98 18.09 -13.78
C LYS A 222 22.11 16.99 -14.37
N GLN A 223 22.15 15.80 -13.78
CA GLN A 223 21.26 14.68 -14.09
C GLN A 223 20.29 14.48 -12.93
N ARG A 224 19.01 14.77 -13.17
CA ARG A 224 17.95 14.61 -12.15
C ARG A 224 17.64 13.14 -11.99
N HIS A 225 17.59 12.67 -10.74
CA HIS A 225 17.08 11.33 -10.45
C HIS A 225 15.55 11.37 -10.43
N THR A 226 14.94 10.41 -11.09
CA THR A 226 13.49 10.30 -11.20
C THR A 226 13.03 8.90 -10.80
N LEU A 227 12.07 8.84 -9.89
CA LEU A 227 11.31 7.63 -9.57
C LEU A 227 10.02 7.64 -10.39
N ALA A 228 9.72 6.53 -11.07
CA ALA A 228 8.39 6.29 -11.62
C ALA A 228 7.61 5.33 -10.70
N LEU A 229 6.50 5.82 -10.14
CA LEU A 229 5.51 5.00 -9.46
C LEU A 229 4.42 4.64 -10.46
N VAL A 230 4.04 3.37 -10.52
CA VAL A 230 2.96 2.90 -11.39
C VAL A 230 1.92 2.17 -10.54
N GLY A 231 0.64 2.35 -10.83
CA GLY A 231 -0.42 1.70 -10.05
C GLY A 231 -1.58 1.18 -10.89
N LYS A 232 -1.95 -0.10 -10.65
CA LYS A 232 -3.17 -0.71 -11.17
C LYS A 232 -4.38 0.02 -10.56
N GLY A 233 -5.26 0.54 -11.40
CA GLY A 233 -6.42 1.32 -11.00
C GLY A 233 -7.70 0.82 -11.67
N ILE A 234 -8.02 -0.47 -11.53
CA ILE A 234 -9.27 -1.06 -12.02
C ILE A 234 -10.38 -0.71 -11.03
N CYS A 235 -11.15 0.33 -11.34
CA CYS A 235 -12.16 0.90 -10.43
C CYS A 235 -13.29 -0.09 -10.09
N PHE A 236 -13.58 -1.00 -11.01
CA PHE A 236 -14.40 -2.20 -10.79
C PHE A 236 -13.98 -3.30 -11.77
N ASP A 237 -13.91 -4.54 -11.28
CA ASP A 237 -13.51 -5.70 -12.09
C ASP A 237 -14.59 -6.78 -12.08
N THR A 238 -15.30 -6.92 -13.21
CA THR A 238 -16.26 -8.01 -13.41
C THR A 238 -15.62 -9.30 -13.87
N GLY A 239 -14.34 -9.26 -14.26
CA GLY A 239 -13.65 -10.33 -15.01
C GLY A 239 -13.84 -10.22 -16.52
N GLY A 240 -14.64 -9.28 -17.00
CA GLY A 240 -14.98 -9.16 -18.42
C GLY A 240 -15.83 -10.35 -18.89
N ILE A 241 -15.56 -10.86 -20.10
CA ILE A 241 -16.28 -12.04 -20.66
C ILE A 241 -16.03 -13.31 -19.84
N ASN A 242 -14.86 -13.47 -19.26
CA ASN A 242 -14.57 -14.52 -18.27
C ASN A 242 -15.07 -14.06 -16.89
N LEU A 243 -16.38 -13.93 -16.78
CA LEU A 243 -17.10 -13.36 -15.63
C LEU A 243 -16.71 -14.02 -14.32
N LYS A 244 -16.36 -13.20 -13.33
CA LYS A 244 -16.07 -13.69 -11.98
C LYS A 244 -17.32 -14.31 -11.32
N PRO A 245 -17.14 -15.41 -10.54
CA PRO A 245 -18.20 -15.86 -9.63
C PRO A 245 -18.57 -14.77 -8.62
N HIS A 246 -19.84 -14.73 -8.19
CA HIS A 246 -20.35 -13.70 -7.26
C HIS A 246 -19.45 -13.45 -6.05
N LYS A 247 -18.97 -14.53 -5.39
CA LYS A 247 -18.08 -14.41 -4.21
C LYS A 247 -16.76 -13.70 -4.49
N SER A 248 -16.25 -13.82 -5.71
CA SER A 248 -15.00 -13.18 -6.12
C SER A 248 -15.21 -11.78 -6.65
N MET A 249 -16.46 -11.42 -7.01
CA MET A 249 -16.80 -10.11 -7.59
C MET A 249 -17.18 -9.07 -6.54
N VAL A 250 -17.73 -9.47 -5.40
CA VAL A 250 -18.37 -8.58 -4.42
C VAL A 250 -17.48 -7.44 -3.94
N ASP A 251 -16.17 -7.70 -3.81
CA ASP A 251 -15.19 -6.72 -3.32
C ASP A 251 -14.30 -6.12 -4.43
N MET A 252 -14.67 -6.29 -5.70
CA MET A 252 -13.85 -5.87 -6.84
C MET A 252 -13.81 -4.35 -7.07
N HIS A 253 -14.53 -3.56 -6.29
CA HIS A 253 -14.26 -2.11 -6.16
C HIS A 253 -12.89 -1.82 -5.52
N THR A 254 -12.27 -2.81 -4.87
CA THR A 254 -10.93 -2.68 -4.27
C THR A 254 -9.78 -2.94 -5.25
N ASP A 255 -10.07 -3.33 -6.48
CA ASP A 255 -9.05 -3.70 -7.48
C ASP A 255 -8.27 -2.50 -8.05
N MET A 256 -8.58 -1.32 -7.57
CA MET A 256 -7.85 -0.09 -7.82
C MET A 256 -6.78 0.23 -6.74
N GLN A 257 -6.57 -0.65 -5.75
CA GLN A 257 -5.65 -0.40 -4.63
C GLN A 257 -4.22 -0.10 -5.08
N GLY A 258 -3.74 -0.74 -6.15
CA GLY A 258 -2.41 -0.47 -6.69
C GLY A 258 -2.21 1.02 -6.98
N SER A 259 -3.21 1.66 -7.62
CA SER A 259 -3.18 3.10 -7.91
C SER A 259 -3.27 3.95 -6.64
N ALA A 260 -4.08 3.54 -5.68
CA ALA A 260 -4.22 4.23 -4.39
C ALA A 260 -2.94 4.17 -3.55
N VAL A 261 -2.23 3.03 -3.56
CA VAL A 261 -0.93 2.86 -2.88
C VAL A 261 0.17 3.67 -3.57
N ALA A 262 0.24 3.65 -4.90
CA ALA A 262 1.18 4.48 -5.66
C ALA A 262 0.98 5.98 -5.38
N LEU A 263 -0.28 6.44 -5.36
CA LEU A 263 -0.65 7.81 -5.00
C LEU A 263 -0.30 8.15 -3.55
N GLY A 264 -0.61 7.25 -2.60
CA GLY A 264 -0.28 7.40 -1.19
C GLY A 264 1.24 7.48 -0.96
N THR A 265 2.00 6.72 -1.73
CA THR A 265 3.47 6.76 -1.73
C THR A 265 3.98 8.10 -2.26
N LEU A 266 3.43 8.60 -3.38
CA LEU A 266 3.73 9.94 -3.88
C LEU A 266 3.46 11.01 -2.81
N LEU A 267 2.30 10.94 -2.14
CA LEU A 267 1.93 11.90 -1.09
C LEU A 267 2.93 11.86 0.07
N ALA A 268 3.26 10.68 0.56
CA ALA A 268 4.20 10.53 1.67
C ALA A 268 5.60 11.06 1.32
N LEU A 269 6.15 10.64 0.18
CA LEU A 269 7.50 11.03 -0.26
C LEU A 269 7.58 12.53 -0.58
N SER A 270 6.57 13.12 -1.21
CA SER A 270 6.54 14.55 -1.52
C SER A 270 6.47 15.42 -0.24
N ARG A 271 5.70 14.99 0.77
CA ARG A 271 5.64 15.65 2.08
C ARG A 271 6.94 15.52 2.87
N LEU A 272 7.67 14.43 2.69
CA LEU A 272 9.03 14.24 3.22
C LEU A 272 10.08 15.04 2.42
N LYS A 273 9.69 15.69 1.31
CA LYS A 273 10.57 16.51 0.47
C LYS A 273 11.80 15.74 -0.01
N VAL A 274 11.58 14.51 -0.48
CA VAL A 274 12.67 13.66 -0.97
C VAL A 274 13.51 14.36 -2.04
N PRO A 275 14.84 14.07 -2.14
CA PRO A 275 15.77 14.80 -3.01
C PRO A 275 15.76 14.30 -4.47
N PHE A 276 14.67 13.70 -4.95
CA PHE A 276 14.49 13.22 -6.32
C PHE A 276 13.08 13.54 -6.82
N ASP A 277 12.93 13.60 -8.14
CA ASP A 277 11.65 13.83 -8.78
C ASP A 277 10.82 12.53 -8.78
N ILE A 278 9.50 12.66 -8.77
CA ILE A 278 8.60 11.51 -8.82
C ILE A 278 7.57 11.72 -9.93
N GLU A 279 7.40 10.73 -10.77
CA GLU A 279 6.29 10.59 -11.69
C GLU A 279 5.40 9.45 -11.22
N CYS A 280 4.11 9.70 -11.01
CA CYS A 280 3.15 8.68 -10.60
C CYS A 280 2.14 8.46 -11.73
N TRP A 281 2.09 7.25 -12.25
CA TRP A 281 1.29 6.83 -13.40
C TRP A 281 0.20 5.88 -12.91
N LEU A 282 -1.06 6.27 -13.03
CA LEU A 282 -2.21 5.53 -12.52
C LEU A 282 -3.09 5.09 -13.69
N ALA A 283 -3.20 3.79 -13.90
CA ALA A 283 -3.97 3.17 -14.97
C ALA A 283 -5.45 3.07 -14.55
N LEU A 284 -6.26 4.07 -14.88
CA LEU A 284 -7.66 4.16 -14.43
C LEU A 284 -8.60 3.60 -15.51
N THR A 285 -9.20 2.46 -15.24
CA THR A 285 -10.23 1.84 -16.09
C THR A 285 -11.13 0.94 -15.26
N GLU A 286 -12.15 0.42 -15.87
CA GLU A 286 -12.99 -0.68 -15.38
C GLU A 286 -12.79 -1.88 -16.30
N ASN A 287 -13.02 -3.08 -15.80
CA ASN A 287 -13.09 -4.29 -16.62
C ASN A 287 -14.54 -4.74 -16.66
N GLU A 288 -15.23 -4.37 -17.72
CA GLU A 288 -16.69 -4.50 -17.84
C GLU A 288 -17.11 -5.55 -18.87
N ILE A 289 -18.32 -6.06 -18.68
CA ILE A 289 -19.02 -6.90 -19.66
C ILE A 289 -19.71 -5.98 -20.66
N GLY A 290 -19.64 -6.32 -21.93
CA GLY A 290 -20.35 -5.56 -22.94
C GLY A 290 -20.06 -6.06 -24.36
N PRO A 291 -20.78 -5.54 -25.36
CA PRO A 291 -20.60 -5.95 -26.74
C PRO A 291 -19.20 -5.65 -27.29
N ASN A 292 -18.51 -4.68 -26.69
CA ASN A 292 -17.16 -4.26 -27.07
C ASN A 292 -16.07 -4.90 -26.21
N ALA A 293 -16.40 -5.72 -25.18
CA ALA A 293 -15.41 -6.35 -24.34
C ALA A 293 -14.42 -7.19 -25.14
N TYR A 294 -13.13 -7.15 -24.76
CA TYR A 294 -12.11 -7.92 -25.42
C TYR A 294 -12.26 -9.42 -25.10
N ARG A 295 -11.76 -10.27 -25.98
CA ARG A 295 -12.10 -11.70 -25.98
C ARG A 295 -10.84 -12.56 -25.95
N PRO A 296 -10.91 -13.76 -25.35
CA PRO A 296 -9.89 -14.78 -25.57
C PRO A 296 -9.61 -15.00 -27.07
N GLN A 297 -8.34 -15.23 -27.40
CA GLN A 297 -7.80 -15.39 -28.75
C GLN A 297 -7.63 -14.08 -29.56
N GLU A 298 -8.04 -12.92 -29.05
CA GLU A 298 -7.62 -11.67 -29.68
C GLU A 298 -6.12 -11.48 -29.57
N VAL A 299 -5.50 -10.89 -30.59
CA VAL A 299 -4.11 -10.45 -30.56
C VAL A 299 -4.08 -8.93 -30.51
N ILE A 300 -3.45 -8.40 -29.45
CA ILE A 300 -3.42 -6.98 -29.13
C ILE A 300 -1.98 -6.50 -29.14
N THR A 301 -1.71 -5.34 -29.76
CA THR A 301 -0.35 -4.79 -29.82
C THR A 301 -0.19 -3.72 -28.73
N ALA A 302 0.73 -3.92 -27.81
CA ALA A 302 1.04 -2.95 -26.77
C ALA A 302 1.85 -1.75 -27.28
N ALA A 303 1.97 -0.69 -26.49
CA ALA A 303 2.64 0.57 -26.85
C ALA A 303 4.13 0.46 -27.16
N ASN A 304 4.80 -0.63 -26.77
CA ASN A 304 6.18 -0.97 -27.13
C ASN A 304 6.28 -1.83 -28.41
N GLY A 305 5.16 -2.22 -29.00
CA GLY A 305 5.10 -3.03 -30.21
C GLY A 305 4.95 -4.54 -29.97
N VAL A 306 5.05 -5.01 -28.73
CA VAL A 306 4.86 -6.43 -28.37
C VAL A 306 3.41 -6.82 -28.64
N THR A 307 3.20 -7.93 -29.35
CA THR A 307 1.88 -8.51 -29.59
C THR A 307 1.52 -9.50 -28.48
N ILE A 308 0.30 -9.41 -27.98
CA ILE A 308 -0.20 -10.17 -26.83
C ILE A 308 -1.40 -11.00 -27.25
N GLN A 309 -1.32 -12.32 -27.13
CA GLN A 309 -2.49 -13.20 -27.24
C GLN A 309 -3.28 -13.16 -25.95
N VAL A 310 -4.52 -12.74 -26.03
CA VAL A 310 -5.47 -12.77 -24.89
C VAL A 310 -5.87 -14.22 -24.60
N VAL A 311 -5.72 -14.63 -23.36
CA VAL A 311 -6.14 -15.96 -22.88
C VAL A 311 -7.36 -15.85 -21.97
N HIS A 312 -7.37 -14.87 -21.07
CA HIS A 312 -8.42 -14.73 -20.06
C HIS A 312 -8.71 -13.26 -19.79
N SER A 313 -9.95 -12.83 -19.96
CA SER A 313 -10.31 -11.40 -19.79
C SER A 313 -10.24 -10.91 -18.33
N ASP A 314 -10.15 -11.81 -17.35
CA ASP A 314 -9.94 -11.50 -15.91
C ASP A 314 -8.43 -11.35 -15.56
N ALA A 315 -7.57 -11.30 -16.56
CA ALA A 315 -6.16 -10.92 -16.43
C ALA A 315 -5.91 -9.52 -17.00
N GLU A 316 -6.88 -8.61 -16.85
CA GLU A 316 -6.94 -7.25 -17.37
C GLU A 316 -5.90 -6.31 -16.74
N GLY A 317 -5.59 -6.52 -15.46
CA GLY A 317 -4.67 -5.67 -14.70
C GLY A 317 -3.29 -5.62 -15.34
N ARG A 318 -2.76 -6.76 -15.77
CA ARG A 318 -1.48 -6.82 -16.48
C ARG A 318 -1.52 -6.20 -17.87
N MET A 319 -2.67 -6.21 -18.55
CA MET A 319 -2.87 -5.52 -19.82
C MET A 319 -2.83 -4.00 -19.65
N ALA A 320 -3.56 -3.48 -18.68
CA ALA A 320 -3.54 -2.05 -18.35
C ALA A 320 -2.15 -1.57 -17.90
N LEU A 321 -1.44 -2.40 -17.11
CA LEU A 321 -0.09 -2.10 -16.65
C LEU A 321 0.95 -2.19 -17.77
N ALA A 322 0.83 -3.08 -18.75
CA ALA A 322 1.77 -3.23 -19.85
C ALA A 322 2.01 -1.88 -20.56
N ASP A 323 0.96 -1.21 -20.97
CA ASP A 323 1.07 0.09 -21.63
C ASP A 323 1.48 1.21 -20.65
N THR A 324 1.00 1.15 -19.42
CA THR A 324 1.36 2.17 -18.42
C THR A 324 2.84 2.11 -18.06
N LEU A 325 3.41 0.91 -17.89
CA LEU A 325 4.85 0.69 -17.67
C LEU A 325 5.67 1.16 -18.89
N THR A 326 5.23 0.82 -20.10
CA THR A 326 5.86 1.26 -21.34
C THR A 326 5.90 2.79 -21.43
N LEU A 327 4.80 3.47 -21.12
CA LEU A 327 4.73 4.93 -21.18
C LEU A 327 5.58 5.58 -20.08
N ALA A 328 5.58 5.02 -18.88
CA ALA A 328 6.43 5.48 -17.77
C ALA A 328 7.93 5.31 -18.10
N ALA A 329 8.30 4.20 -18.74
CA ALA A 329 9.68 3.90 -19.12
C ALA A 329 10.25 4.85 -20.19
N ARG A 330 9.41 5.45 -21.05
CA ARG A 330 9.84 6.41 -22.10
C ARG A 330 10.58 7.62 -21.53
N ASN A 331 10.35 7.98 -20.25
CA ASN A 331 11.06 9.07 -19.58
C ASN A 331 12.39 8.64 -18.95
N ASN A 332 12.80 7.40 -19.15
CA ASN A 332 14.04 6.82 -18.64
C ASN A 332 14.26 7.07 -17.12
N PRO A 333 13.33 6.67 -16.25
CA PRO A 333 13.47 6.84 -14.81
C PRO A 333 14.61 5.98 -14.25
N ASN A 334 15.17 6.36 -13.11
CA ASN A 334 16.21 5.60 -12.43
C ASN A 334 15.68 4.29 -11.80
N LEU A 335 14.39 4.26 -11.50
CA LEU A 335 13.68 3.09 -11.01
C LEU A 335 12.19 3.21 -11.36
N ILE A 336 11.59 2.10 -11.76
CA ILE A 336 10.13 1.95 -11.79
C ILE A 336 9.72 1.06 -10.61
N LEU A 337 8.76 1.53 -9.82
CA LEU A 337 8.12 0.76 -8.75
C LEU A 337 6.61 0.72 -9.05
N ASP A 338 6.08 -0.49 -9.25
CA ASP A 338 4.64 -0.62 -9.45
C ASP A 338 3.96 -1.43 -8.35
N PHE A 339 2.67 -1.14 -8.18
CA PHE A 339 1.78 -1.77 -7.21
C PHE A 339 0.52 -2.25 -7.93
N ALA A 340 0.13 -3.49 -7.67
CA ALA A 340 -1.10 -4.03 -8.21
C ALA A 340 -1.69 -5.12 -7.29
N THR A 341 -3.01 -5.16 -7.19
CA THR A 341 -3.78 -6.33 -6.76
C THR A 341 -3.87 -7.26 -7.97
N LEU A 342 -2.80 -8.02 -8.21
CA LEU A 342 -2.63 -8.62 -9.53
C LEU A 342 -3.08 -10.06 -9.60
N THR A 343 -2.68 -10.90 -8.64
CA THR A 343 -2.93 -12.34 -8.75
C THR A 343 -3.48 -12.98 -7.48
N GLY A 344 -4.49 -13.82 -7.66
CA GLY A 344 -4.95 -14.73 -6.60
C GLY A 344 -3.89 -15.76 -6.21
N ALA A 345 -2.96 -16.07 -7.11
CA ALA A 345 -1.85 -17.00 -6.86
C ALA A 345 -0.89 -16.45 -5.79
N CYS A 346 -0.63 -15.15 -5.76
CA CYS A 346 0.17 -14.52 -4.71
C CYS A 346 -0.53 -14.61 -3.34
N VAL A 347 -1.86 -14.39 -3.29
CA VAL A 347 -2.66 -14.59 -2.07
C VAL A 347 -2.61 -16.05 -1.63
N GLY A 348 -2.70 -16.99 -2.57
CA GLY A 348 -2.58 -18.43 -2.28
C GLY A 348 -1.22 -18.81 -1.69
N ALA A 349 -0.14 -18.17 -2.16
CA ALA A 349 1.23 -18.46 -1.71
C ALA A 349 1.57 -17.82 -0.34
N LEU A 350 1.14 -16.57 -0.11
CA LEU A 350 1.57 -15.76 1.07
C LEU A 350 0.44 -15.45 2.05
N THR A 351 -0.78 -15.79 1.70
CA THR A 351 -2.00 -15.33 2.38
C THR A 351 -2.10 -13.80 2.36
N GLU A 352 -3.00 -13.21 3.11
CA GLU A 352 -3.14 -11.76 3.26
C GLU A 352 -2.19 -11.17 4.34
N ARG A 353 -1.14 -11.91 4.72
CA ARG A 353 -0.18 -11.47 5.76
C ARG A 353 1.09 -10.85 5.21
N MET A 354 1.41 -11.14 3.97
CA MET A 354 2.59 -10.65 3.27
C MET A 354 2.21 -10.36 1.81
N SER A 355 2.93 -9.48 1.14
CA SER A 355 2.79 -9.24 -0.30
C SER A 355 3.98 -9.83 -1.06
N GLY A 356 3.76 -10.18 -2.32
CA GLY A 356 4.81 -10.65 -3.21
C GLY A 356 5.62 -9.48 -3.77
N ALA A 357 6.92 -9.68 -3.92
CA ALA A 357 7.81 -8.74 -4.56
C ALA A 357 8.60 -9.41 -5.68
N PHE A 358 8.77 -8.70 -6.79
CA PHE A 358 9.51 -9.16 -7.97
C PHE A 358 10.43 -8.03 -8.44
N SER A 359 11.59 -8.37 -8.98
CA SER A 359 12.51 -7.37 -9.54
C SER A 359 13.35 -7.94 -10.67
N ASN A 360 13.59 -7.13 -11.69
CA ASN A 360 14.56 -7.43 -12.74
C ASN A 360 16.03 -7.15 -12.30
N ARG A 361 16.22 -6.86 -11.00
CA ARG A 361 17.53 -6.65 -10.37
C ARG A 361 17.67 -7.56 -9.15
N PRO A 362 18.26 -8.74 -9.28
CA PRO A 362 18.41 -9.69 -8.18
C PRO A 362 19.09 -9.09 -6.94
N GLN A 363 20.00 -8.14 -7.14
CA GLN A 363 20.72 -7.45 -6.07
C GLN A 363 19.83 -6.57 -5.19
N LEU A 364 18.60 -6.23 -5.62
CA LEU A 364 17.64 -5.48 -4.80
C LEU A 364 16.88 -6.34 -3.80
N ARG A 365 16.95 -7.67 -3.91
CA ARG A 365 16.17 -8.61 -3.09
C ARG A 365 16.31 -8.34 -1.59
N ASP A 366 17.55 -8.27 -1.10
CA ASP A 366 17.80 -8.07 0.33
C ASP A 366 17.26 -6.73 0.83
N ALA A 367 17.39 -5.69 0.00
CA ALA A 367 16.87 -4.36 0.28
C ALA A 367 15.34 -4.32 0.33
N ILE A 368 14.67 -5.00 -0.60
CA ILE A 368 13.21 -5.14 -0.67
C ILE A 368 12.69 -5.82 0.60
N GLU A 369 13.29 -6.94 1.00
CA GLU A 369 12.88 -7.70 2.18
C GLU A 369 13.24 -6.98 3.49
N LEU A 370 14.38 -6.27 3.53
CA LEU A 370 14.77 -5.46 4.68
C LEU A 370 13.77 -4.32 4.93
N ALA A 371 13.36 -3.61 3.87
CA ALA A 371 12.33 -2.60 3.97
C ALA A 371 11.01 -3.18 4.52
N GLY A 372 10.66 -4.41 4.14
CA GLY A 372 9.51 -5.12 4.68
C GLY A 372 9.63 -5.41 6.18
N ARG A 373 10.80 -5.84 6.64
CA ARG A 373 11.08 -6.08 8.07
C ARG A 373 11.04 -4.77 8.88
N ASN A 374 11.65 -3.73 8.37
CA ASN A 374 11.77 -2.45 9.08
C ASN A 374 10.46 -1.66 9.12
N SER A 375 9.67 -1.73 8.06
CA SER A 375 8.35 -1.08 8.00
C SER A 375 7.27 -1.86 8.75
N GLY A 376 7.43 -3.18 8.91
CA GLY A 376 6.37 -4.08 9.36
C GLY A 376 5.36 -4.47 8.27
N GLU A 377 5.46 -3.92 7.05
CA GLU A 377 4.75 -4.35 5.85
C GLU A 377 5.60 -5.40 5.12
N ARG A 378 5.51 -6.64 5.57
CA ARG A 378 6.40 -7.73 5.16
C ARG A 378 6.13 -8.14 3.71
N VAL A 379 7.21 -8.29 2.95
CA VAL A 379 7.19 -8.80 1.59
C VAL A 379 8.07 -10.04 1.47
N TRP A 380 7.79 -10.85 0.45
CA TRP A 380 8.61 -11.99 0.06
C TRP A 380 9.00 -11.85 -1.41
N SER A 381 10.29 -11.96 -1.69
CA SER A 381 10.81 -11.86 -3.06
C SER A 381 10.71 -13.21 -3.76
N PHE A 382 9.93 -13.26 -4.83
CA PHE A 382 9.79 -14.45 -5.67
C PHE A 382 10.86 -14.51 -6.78
N PRO A 383 11.07 -15.68 -7.39
CA PRO A 383 11.99 -15.83 -8.52
C PRO A 383 11.48 -15.06 -9.75
N MET A 384 12.44 -14.65 -10.59
CA MET A 384 12.21 -13.95 -11.87
C MET A 384 13.06 -14.54 -12.99
N ASP A 385 13.36 -15.83 -12.89
CA ASP A 385 14.25 -16.52 -13.83
C ASP A 385 13.62 -16.61 -15.22
N SER A 386 14.44 -16.54 -16.27
CA SER A 386 13.97 -16.45 -17.66
C SER A 386 13.42 -17.75 -18.22
N ASP A 387 13.66 -18.88 -17.56
CA ASP A 387 13.10 -20.19 -17.95
C ASP A 387 11.57 -20.23 -17.85
N PHE A 388 10.96 -19.39 -16.98
CA PHE A 388 9.50 -19.21 -16.92
C PHE A 388 8.91 -18.56 -18.19
N ASP A 389 9.71 -17.91 -19.03
CA ASP A 389 9.20 -17.23 -20.24
C ASP A 389 8.56 -18.21 -21.23
N SER A 390 9.09 -19.44 -21.31
CA SER A 390 8.54 -20.48 -22.20
C SER A 390 7.08 -20.85 -21.90
N ASP A 391 6.63 -20.66 -20.66
CA ASP A 391 5.23 -20.91 -20.29
C ASP A 391 4.26 -19.86 -20.87
N LEU A 392 4.79 -18.72 -21.30
CA LEU A 392 4.05 -17.65 -21.95
C LEU A 392 4.25 -17.59 -23.47
N ASP A 393 4.89 -18.58 -24.07
CA ASP A 393 5.06 -18.65 -25.53
C ASP A 393 3.71 -18.79 -26.23
N SER A 394 3.47 -17.91 -27.21
CA SER A 394 2.25 -17.91 -28.00
C SER A 394 2.49 -18.47 -29.39
N PRO A 395 1.58 -19.29 -29.95
CA PRO A 395 1.70 -19.73 -31.34
C PRO A 395 1.33 -18.66 -32.36
N ILE A 396 0.74 -17.53 -31.95
CA ILE A 396 0.17 -16.50 -32.84
C ILE A 396 0.60 -15.07 -32.53
N ALA A 397 1.30 -14.86 -31.39
CA ALA A 397 1.74 -13.54 -30.92
C ALA A 397 3.14 -13.67 -30.27
N ASP A 398 3.72 -12.55 -29.86
CA ASP A 398 5.00 -12.57 -29.16
C ASP A 398 4.92 -13.17 -27.76
N ILE A 399 3.76 -13.06 -27.11
CA ILE A 399 3.55 -13.55 -25.74
C ILE A 399 2.06 -13.83 -25.48
N MET A 400 1.75 -14.85 -24.68
CA MET A 400 0.43 -15.01 -24.07
C MET A 400 0.28 -14.09 -22.87
N GLN A 401 -0.94 -13.61 -22.66
CA GLN A 401 -1.30 -12.79 -21.49
C GLN A 401 -1.12 -13.53 -20.17
N CYS A 402 -1.52 -14.79 -20.11
CA CYS A 402 -1.42 -15.70 -18.97
C CYS A 402 -1.53 -17.15 -19.45
N THR A 403 -1.36 -18.12 -18.55
CA THR A 403 -1.62 -19.54 -18.85
C THR A 403 -3.06 -19.92 -18.53
N MET A 404 -3.55 -21.03 -19.12
CA MET A 404 -4.90 -21.54 -18.89
C MET A 404 -5.06 -22.17 -17.50
N ASP A 405 -4.03 -22.78 -16.94
CA ASP A 405 -4.08 -23.52 -15.68
C ASP A 405 -3.75 -22.66 -14.44
N GLY A 406 -3.26 -21.42 -14.67
CA GLY A 406 -2.96 -20.45 -13.59
C GLY A 406 -1.83 -20.86 -12.64
N LYS A 407 -1.08 -21.94 -12.94
CA LYS A 407 0.04 -22.37 -12.10
C LYS A 407 1.14 -21.32 -12.10
N GLY A 408 1.58 -20.93 -10.91
CA GLY A 408 2.63 -19.93 -10.78
C GLY A 408 2.28 -18.55 -11.34
N ASP A 409 0.99 -18.23 -11.49
CA ASP A 409 0.53 -17.01 -12.19
C ASP A 409 1.13 -15.71 -11.63
N HIS A 410 1.48 -15.65 -10.35
CA HIS A 410 2.18 -14.50 -9.78
C HIS A 410 3.60 -14.31 -10.37
N ILE A 411 4.33 -15.41 -10.65
CA ILE A 411 5.64 -15.35 -11.31
C ILE A 411 5.44 -15.01 -12.80
N LEU A 412 4.51 -15.69 -13.45
CA LEU A 412 4.23 -15.48 -14.89
C LEU A 412 3.69 -14.08 -15.16
N ALA A 413 2.86 -13.51 -14.27
CA ALA A 413 2.41 -12.13 -14.36
C ALA A 413 3.58 -11.14 -14.27
N ALA A 414 4.51 -11.37 -13.34
CA ALA A 414 5.71 -10.54 -13.23
C ALA A 414 6.62 -10.69 -14.47
N ARG A 415 6.80 -11.90 -15.00
CA ARG A 415 7.52 -12.14 -16.26
C ARG A 415 6.85 -11.43 -17.44
N PHE A 416 5.51 -11.52 -17.54
CA PHE A 416 4.75 -10.79 -18.54
C PHE A 416 5.00 -9.27 -18.43
N LEU A 417 4.87 -8.67 -17.22
CA LEU A 417 5.09 -7.24 -17.01
C LEU A 417 6.52 -6.80 -17.35
N ASN A 418 7.50 -7.65 -17.06
CA ASN A 418 8.91 -7.37 -17.37
C ASN A 418 9.18 -7.14 -18.88
N ARG A 419 8.33 -7.67 -19.77
CA ARG A 419 8.42 -7.44 -21.23
C ARG A 419 8.13 -5.97 -21.63
N PHE A 420 7.52 -5.20 -20.74
CA PHE A 420 7.11 -3.81 -20.98
C PHE A 420 8.00 -2.80 -20.26
N VAL A 421 9.05 -3.27 -19.57
CA VAL A 421 10.09 -2.46 -18.96
C VAL A 421 11.42 -2.75 -19.65
N PRO A 422 12.10 -1.73 -20.21
CA PRO A 422 13.43 -1.93 -20.79
C PRO A 422 14.42 -2.50 -19.76
N GLU A 423 15.27 -3.43 -20.18
CA GLU A 423 16.27 -4.06 -19.31
C GLU A 423 17.22 -3.06 -18.64
N THR A 424 17.44 -1.89 -19.27
CA THR A 424 18.29 -0.83 -18.72
C THR A 424 17.70 -0.17 -17.48
N ILE A 425 16.37 -0.26 -17.27
CA ILE A 425 15.67 0.39 -16.17
C ILE A 425 15.45 -0.63 -15.04
N PRO A 426 15.97 -0.36 -13.83
CA PRO A 426 15.61 -1.12 -12.63
C PRO A 426 14.10 -1.09 -12.40
N TRP A 427 13.53 -2.23 -12.05
CA TRP A 427 12.09 -2.37 -11.81
C TRP A 427 11.81 -3.24 -10.59
N ILE A 428 10.81 -2.82 -9.83
CA ILE A 428 10.24 -3.57 -8.71
C ILE A 428 8.72 -3.61 -8.89
N HIS A 429 8.14 -4.79 -8.81
CA HIS A 429 6.70 -5.03 -8.78
C HIS A 429 6.29 -5.55 -7.41
N ILE A 430 5.24 -4.97 -6.84
CA ILE A 430 4.62 -5.44 -5.58
C ILE A 430 3.21 -5.94 -5.90
N ASP A 431 3.02 -7.25 -5.79
CA ASP A 431 1.70 -7.89 -5.89
C ASP A 431 1.03 -7.85 -4.49
N LEU A 432 0.01 -7.01 -4.37
CA LEU A 432 -0.61 -6.56 -3.10
C LEU A 432 -1.55 -7.61 -2.48
N SER A 433 -1.07 -8.82 -2.20
CA SER A 433 -1.87 -9.84 -1.50
C SER A 433 -2.30 -9.42 -0.08
N SER A 434 -1.59 -8.46 0.53
CA SER A 434 -1.94 -7.89 1.85
C SER A 434 -2.76 -6.60 1.77
N GLY A 435 -3.28 -6.22 0.62
CA GLY A 435 -4.10 -5.02 0.45
C GLY A 435 -5.39 -5.05 1.27
N SER A 436 -5.96 -6.23 1.46
CA SER A 436 -7.13 -6.48 2.31
C SER A 436 -6.85 -7.63 3.26
N LYS A 437 -7.29 -7.50 4.53
CA LYS A 437 -7.22 -8.56 5.52
C LYS A 437 -8.30 -8.41 6.57
N THR A 438 -9.13 -9.44 6.70
CA THR A 438 -10.16 -9.50 7.75
C THR A 438 -9.56 -9.36 9.14
N GLY A 439 -10.04 -8.40 9.91
CA GLY A 439 -9.53 -8.07 11.24
C GLY A 439 -8.28 -7.17 11.25
N GLY A 440 -7.86 -6.70 10.09
CA GLY A 440 -6.73 -5.78 9.95
C GLY A 440 -5.35 -6.45 9.90
N LEU A 441 -4.31 -5.64 9.74
CA LEU A 441 -2.92 -6.11 9.65
C LEU A 441 -1.99 -5.17 10.43
N ALA A 442 -1.11 -5.73 11.26
CA ALA A 442 -0.18 -5.00 12.10
C ALA A 442 -0.91 -3.93 12.97
N HIS A 443 -0.70 -2.65 12.67
CA HIS A 443 -1.34 -1.53 13.38
C HIS A 443 -2.63 -1.03 12.72
N ILE A 444 -2.95 -1.52 11.55
CA ILE A 444 -4.16 -1.11 10.81
C ILE A 444 -5.35 -1.94 11.29
N PRO A 445 -6.40 -1.31 11.86
CA PRO A 445 -7.54 -2.05 12.42
C PRO A 445 -8.62 -2.38 11.39
N THR A 446 -8.55 -1.81 10.19
CA THR A 446 -9.54 -1.97 9.12
C THR A 446 -9.15 -3.08 8.15
N GLU A 447 -10.15 -3.65 7.47
CA GLU A 447 -9.92 -4.68 6.46
C GLU A 447 -9.02 -4.17 5.33
N ILE A 448 -9.31 -3.00 4.77
CA ILE A 448 -8.42 -2.33 3.84
C ILE A 448 -7.20 -1.81 4.60
N THR A 449 -6.02 -2.27 4.20
CA THR A 449 -4.77 -2.06 4.96
C THR A 449 -3.95 -0.87 4.47
N GLY A 450 -4.06 -0.51 3.19
CA GLY A 450 -3.18 0.46 2.53
C GLY A 450 -1.72 0.00 2.50
N PHE A 451 -1.50 -1.33 2.51
CA PHE A 451 -0.18 -1.96 2.43
C PHE A 451 0.60 -1.46 1.21
N GLY A 452 1.89 -1.26 1.39
CA GLY A 452 2.83 -0.81 0.36
C GLY A 452 3.33 0.62 0.57
N VAL A 453 2.52 1.52 1.14
CA VAL A 453 2.94 2.91 1.38
C VAL A 453 4.06 2.98 2.42
N ARG A 454 3.91 2.28 3.54
CA ARG A 454 4.90 2.28 4.61
C ARG A 454 6.18 1.55 4.18
N TRP A 455 6.02 0.46 3.44
CA TRP A 455 7.13 -0.28 2.83
C TRP A 455 7.94 0.62 1.89
N ALA A 456 7.28 1.32 0.97
CA ALA A 456 7.95 2.17 0.00
C ALA A 456 8.69 3.35 0.66
N VAL A 457 8.09 3.98 1.66
CA VAL A 457 8.74 5.07 2.41
C VAL A 457 10.01 4.56 3.10
N ASP A 458 9.98 3.36 3.70
CA ASP A 458 11.17 2.78 4.34
C ASP A 458 12.23 2.40 3.30
N PHE A 459 11.82 1.80 2.18
CA PHE A 459 12.72 1.46 1.07
C PHE A 459 13.49 2.69 0.57
N PHE A 460 12.80 3.79 0.26
CA PHE A 460 13.46 5.02 -0.24
C PHE A 460 14.20 5.83 0.82
N LYS A 461 13.93 5.61 2.10
CA LYS A 461 14.73 6.18 3.19
C LYS A 461 16.14 5.55 3.23
N GLN A 462 16.27 4.28 2.88
CA GLN A 462 17.53 3.54 2.93
C GLN A 462 18.26 3.52 1.59
N HIS A 463 17.53 3.61 0.48
CA HIS A 463 18.05 3.53 -0.89
C HIS A 463 17.81 4.87 -1.60
N SER A 464 18.70 5.83 -1.36
CA SER A 464 18.79 7.02 -2.21
C SER A 464 19.42 6.64 -3.55
N PHE A 465 18.97 7.23 -4.65
CA PHE A 465 19.65 7.14 -5.95
C PHE A 465 21.03 7.80 -5.84
N ASN A 466 22.07 7.01 -5.61
CA ASN A 466 23.48 7.47 -5.60
C ASN A 466 24.10 7.30 -6.96
#